data_c756c5e4f28875a5377884d9cdd15ff5
#
_entry.id   c756c5e4f28875a5377884d9cdd15ff5
#
_cell.length_a   1.000
_cell.length_b   1.000
_cell.length_c   1.000
_cell.angle_alpha   90.00
_cell.angle_beta   90.00
_cell.angle_gamma   90.00
#
_symmetry.space_group_name_H-M   'P 1'
#
loop_
_entity.id
_entity.type
_entity.pdbx_description
1 polymer ?
#
loop_
_entity_poly.entity_id
_entity_poly.type
_entity_poly.pdbx_seq_one_letter_code
_entity_poly.pdbx_strand_id
1 'polypeptide(L)'
;MLTAICYGTNPLFAMPMILAGIGTNSILFYRYIFASLIYGAFMKLVKKHSLRISLREFVALIFLALLFSLSSITLFASFRYIDVGVSCTLLFVYPSLVAVISAIFFHEKLDGSVILAICSSTLGVSLLSLTGESAGDAMSVRGILLALCSALLYALYIVGVKQMKPIQRLPNDKLNFYVMLFGLIVYVCNLRFCSDLQGLHTPLLWGCALLLAIIPTIISLETLTVAIKLIGSTRTSILGALEPLTAIIVGVAFFGEQLSWRICTGFLLVVSGVLLIIVRPRKNGVASQG
;
A
#
# COMPACT_ATOMS: atom_id res chain seq x y z
N MET A 1 -6.09 -6.40 8.84
CA MET A 1 -5.26 -5.98 9.98
C MET A 1 -3.79 -6.35 9.78
N LEU A 2 -3.42 -7.63 9.65
CA LEU A 2 -2.00 -8.04 9.47
C LEU A 2 -1.30 -7.30 8.32
N THR A 3 -1.97 -7.13 7.18
CA THR A 3 -1.49 -6.33 6.04
C THR A 3 -1.01 -4.94 6.45
N ALA A 4 -1.85 -4.20 7.16
CA ALA A 4 -1.59 -2.82 7.55
C ALA A 4 -0.46 -2.73 8.58
N ILE A 5 -0.42 -3.67 9.53
CA ILE A 5 0.66 -3.76 10.51
C ILE A 5 2.00 -4.04 9.80
N CYS A 6 2.05 -5.05 8.93
CA CYS A 6 3.26 -5.35 8.18
C CYS A 6 3.70 -4.19 7.29
N TYR A 7 2.77 -3.53 6.61
CA TYR A 7 3.10 -2.40 5.73
C TYR A 7 3.56 -1.18 6.52
N GLY A 8 2.98 -0.92 7.69
CA GLY A 8 3.39 0.15 8.60
C GLY A 8 4.82 0.00 9.16
N THR A 9 5.44 -1.18 9.03
CA THR A 9 6.87 -1.36 9.38
C THR A 9 7.83 -0.90 8.27
N ASN A 10 7.33 -0.39 7.14
CA ASN A 10 8.18 0.11 6.05
C ASN A 10 9.28 1.07 6.52
N PRO A 11 9.00 2.10 7.37
CA PRO A 11 10.02 3.03 7.83
C PRO A 11 11.17 2.35 8.57
N LEU A 12 10.88 1.30 9.35
CA LEU A 12 11.89 0.57 10.13
C LEU A 12 13.03 0.04 9.25
N PHE A 13 12.72 -0.42 8.04
CA PHE A 13 13.69 -1.02 7.12
C PHE A 13 14.15 -0.03 6.04
N ALA A 14 13.31 0.94 5.66
CA ALA A 14 13.66 1.90 4.62
C ALA A 14 14.54 3.04 5.14
N MET A 15 14.32 3.53 6.38
CA MET A 15 15.08 4.65 6.94
C MET A 15 16.59 4.42 7.02
N PRO A 16 17.09 3.26 7.48
CA PRO A 16 18.54 3.00 7.47
C PRO A 16 19.16 3.10 6.07
N MET A 17 18.42 2.69 5.03
CA MET A 17 18.87 2.76 3.64
C MET A 17 18.86 4.21 3.14
N ILE A 18 17.83 4.99 3.47
CA ILE A 18 17.72 6.42 3.12
C ILE A 18 18.83 7.23 3.81
N LEU A 19 19.07 6.99 5.10
CA LEU A 19 20.14 7.64 5.87
C LEU A 19 21.54 7.30 5.36
N ALA A 20 21.70 6.11 4.77
CA ALA A 20 22.95 5.71 4.05
C ALA A 20 23.08 6.37 2.67
N GLY A 21 22.16 7.26 2.27
CA GLY A 21 22.19 7.98 0.99
C GLY A 21 21.67 7.17 -0.21
N ILE A 22 21.03 6.01 0.00
CA ILE A 22 20.49 5.20 -1.09
C ILE A 22 19.20 5.85 -1.62
N GLY A 23 19.19 6.13 -2.90
CA GLY A 23 18.03 6.74 -3.58
C GLY A 23 16.82 5.80 -3.60
N THR A 24 15.63 6.40 -3.51
CA THR A 24 14.36 5.70 -3.45
C THR A 24 14.15 4.67 -4.57
N ASN A 25 14.55 4.99 -5.80
CA ASN A 25 14.41 4.07 -6.92
C ASN A 25 15.25 2.80 -6.72
N SER A 26 16.45 2.92 -6.15
CA SER A 26 17.31 1.77 -5.82
C SER A 26 16.70 0.94 -4.69
N ILE A 27 16.16 1.57 -3.65
CA ILE A 27 15.46 0.87 -2.54
C ILE A 27 14.27 0.08 -3.08
N LEU A 28 13.44 0.69 -3.92
CA LEU A 28 12.28 0.02 -4.52
C LEU A 28 12.68 -1.08 -5.50
N PHE A 29 13.77 -0.89 -6.26
CA PHE A 29 14.34 -1.95 -7.11
C PHE A 29 14.70 -3.18 -6.28
N TYR A 30 15.49 -3.03 -5.19
CA TYR A 30 15.84 -4.15 -4.31
C TYR A 30 14.63 -4.79 -3.68
N ARG A 31 13.66 -4.00 -3.24
CA ARG A 31 12.38 -4.50 -2.70
C ARG A 31 11.67 -5.42 -3.69
N TYR A 32 11.54 -4.99 -4.95
CA TYR A 32 10.78 -5.73 -5.97
C TYR A 32 11.55 -6.95 -6.48
N ILE A 33 12.87 -6.85 -6.68
CA ILE A 33 13.65 -8.00 -7.14
C ILE A 33 13.68 -9.11 -6.09
N PHE A 34 13.93 -8.78 -4.80
CA PHE A 34 13.92 -9.78 -3.74
C PHE A 34 12.54 -10.40 -3.55
N ALA A 35 11.47 -9.59 -3.56
CA ALA A 35 10.11 -10.11 -3.49
C ALA A 35 9.82 -11.06 -4.67
N SER A 36 10.18 -10.69 -5.90
CA SER A 36 9.99 -11.53 -7.09
C SER A 36 10.76 -12.85 -7.01
N LEU A 37 12.02 -12.80 -6.56
CA LEU A 37 12.85 -14.00 -6.40
C LEU A 37 12.28 -14.94 -5.34
N ILE A 38 11.87 -14.40 -4.17
CA ILE A 38 11.30 -15.19 -3.07
C ILE A 38 9.96 -15.80 -3.48
N TYR A 39 9.05 -15.01 -4.08
CA TYR A 39 7.78 -15.54 -4.59
C TYR A 39 8.00 -16.60 -5.67
N GLY A 40 8.91 -16.35 -6.63
CA GLY A 40 9.23 -17.31 -7.70
C GLY A 40 9.80 -18.62 -7.14
N ALA A 41 10.74 -18.54 -6.19
CA ALA A 41 11.29 -19.71 -5.50
C ALA A 41 10.20 -20.46 -4.71
N PHE A 42 9.39 -19.75 -3.93
CA PHE A 42 8.28 -20.34 -3.17
C PHE A 42 7.28 -21.07 -4.07
N MET A 43 6.85 -20.43 -5.15
CA MET A 43 5.92 -21.05 -6.11
C MET A 43 6.49 -22.29 -6.78
N LYS A 44 7.77 -22.26 -7.18
CA LYS A 44 8.40 -23.37 -7.90
C LYS A 44 8.77 -24.52 -6.96
N LEU A 45 9.35 -24.22 -5.79
CA LEU A 45 9.91 -25.21 -4.88
C LEU A 45 8.87 -25.80 -3.91
N VAL A 46 7.97 -24.94 -3.37
CA VAL A 46 7.02 -25.33 -2.33
C VAL A 46 5.66 -25.67 -2.91
N LYS A 47 5.06 -24.75 -3.69
CA LYS A 47 3.70 -24.91 -4.22
C LYS A 47 3.64 -25.74 -5.49
N LYS A 48 4.76 -25.89 -6.22
CA LYS A 48 4.84 -26.55 -7.54
C LYS A 48 3.79 -26.05 -8.53
N HIS A 49 3.39 -24.78 -8.39
CA HIS A 49 2.42 -24.15 -9.28
C HIS A 49 3.04 -23.89 -10.65
N SER A 50 2.24 -24.09 -11.70
CA SER A 50 2.65 -23.69 -13.05
C SER A 50 2.75 -22.18 -13.17
N LEU A 51 3.88 -21.69 -13.69
CA LEU A 51 4.08 -20.28 -14.01
C LEU A 51 3.35 -19.84 -15.30
N ARG A 52 2.65 -20.75 -15.98
CA ARG A 52 1.93 -20.41 -17.21
C ARG A 52 0.76 -19.49 -16.91
N ILE A 53 0.64 -18.41 -17.67
CA ILE A 53 -0.48 -17.45 -17.62
C ILE A 53 -1.09 -17.35 -19.01
N SER A 54 -2.40 -17.11 -19.06
CA SER A 54 -3.09 -16.82 -20.31
C SER A 54 -2.84 -15.37 -20.75
N LEU A 55 -3.04 -15.07 -22.03
CA LEU A 55 -2.89 -13.70 -22.54
C LEU A 55 -3.78 -12.70 -21.79
N ARG A 56 -4.99 -13.10 -21.41
CA ARG A 56 -5.92 -12.23 -20.64
C ARG A 56 -5.40 -11.94 -19.24
N GLU A 57 -4.83 -12.94 -18.57
CA GLU A 57 -4.18 -12.79 -17.27
C GLU A 57 -2.93 -11.91 -17.38
N PHE A 58 -2.11 -12.11 -18.43
CA PHE A 58 -0.91 -11.34 -18.69
C PHE A 58 -1.21 -9.84 -18.82
N VAL A 59 -2.18 -9.46 -19.65
CA VAL A 59 -2.59 -8.05 -19.83
C VAL A 59 -3.12 -7.46 -18.51
N ALA A 60 -3.96 -8.21 -17.78
CA ALA A 60 -4.50 -7.76 -16.51
C ALA A 60 -3.41 -7.58 -15.44
N LEU A 61 -2.45 -8.50 -15.39
CA LEU A 61 -1.31 -8.44 -14.45
C LEU A 61 -0.37 -7.28 -14.75
N ILE A 62 -0.06 -7.00 -16.02
CA ILE A 62 0.72 -5.82 -16.42
C ILE A 62 -0.01 -4.55 -15.99
N PHE A 63 -1.30 -4.45 -16.25
CA PHE A 63 -2.09 -3.28 -15.87
C PHE A 63 -2.05 -3.04 -14.36
N LEU A 64 -2.26 -4.09 -13.55
CA LEU A 64 -2.17 -3.99 -12.09
C LEU A 64 -0.75 -3.64 -11.60
N ALA A 65 0.27 -4.23 -12.21
CA ALA A 65 1.67 -3.94 -11.88
C ALA A 65 2.03 -2.49 -12.18
N LEU A 66 1.56 -1.94 -13.31
CA LEU A 66 1.75 -0.53 -13.64
C LEU A 66 1.04 0.39 -12.65
N LEU A 67 -0.22 0.11 -12.30
CA LEU A 67 -0.97 0.89 -11.32
C LEU A 67 -0.23 0.95 -9.97
N PHE A 68 0.21 -0.21 -9.49
CA PHE A 68 0.90 -0.31 -8.20
C PHE A 68 2.27 0.36 -8.20
N SER A 69 3.06 0.17 -9.26
CA SER A 69 4.40 0.75 -9.37
C SER A 69 4.36 2.25 -9.62
N LEU A 70 3.44 2.74 -10.48
CA LEU A 70 3.27 4.18 -10.73
C LEU A 70 2.74 4.89 -9.48
N SER A 71 1.84 4.26 -8.70
CA SER A 71 1.42 4.78 -7.40
C SER A 71 2.63 4.98 -6.47
N SER A 72 3.51 3.98 -6.37
CA SER A 72 4.71 4.10 -5.56
C SER A 72 5.63 5.23 -6.04
N ILE A 73 5.88 5.33 -7.35
CA ILE A 73 6.74 6.39 -7.92
C ILE A 73 6.16 7.77 -7.66
N THR A 74 4.87 7.97 -7.92
CA THR A 74 4.23 9.29 -7.73
C THR A 74 4.20 9.70 -6.27
N LEU A 75 4.00 8.76 -5.33
CA LEU A 75 4.11 9.02 -3.91
C LEU A 75 5.52 9.50 -3.53
N PHE A 76 6.54 8.75 -3.92
CA PHE A 76 7.91 9.11 -3.58
C PHE A 76 8.40 10.37 -4.31
N ALA A 77 7.86 10.65 -5.50
CA ALA A 77 8.12 11.91 -6.19
C ALA A 77 7.49 13.10 -5.43
N SER A 78 6.35 12.93 -4.75
CA SER A 78 5.74 13.99 -3.96
C SER A 78 6.60 14.42 -2.77
N PHE A 79 7.39 13.52 -2.18
CA PHE A 79 8.30 13.82 -1.06
C PHE A 79 9.38 14.85 -1.37
N ARG A 80 9.61 15.15 -2.66
CA ARG A 80 10.52 16.22 -3.08
C ARG A 80 9.90 17.62 -3.03
N TYR A 81 8.59 17.71 -2.89
CA TYR A 81 7.83 18.95 -3.01
C TYR A 81 7.02 19.28 -1.76
N ILE A 82 6.66 18.27 -0.96
CA ILE A 82 5.88 18.41 0.29
C ILE A 82 6.39 17.38 1.30
N ASP A 83 6.13 17.63 2.56
CA ASP A 83 6.51 16.73 3.65
C ASP A 83 5.98 15.32 3.48
N VAL A 84 6.77 14.34 3.93
CA VAL A 84 6.43 12.91 3.86
C VAL A 84 5.11 12.63 4.60
N GLY A 85 4.92 13.24 5.78
CA GLY A 85 3.69 13.10 6.56
C GLY A 85 2.46 13.61 5.82
N VAL A 86 2.57 14.80 5.16
CA VAL A 86 1.50 15.37 4.33
C VAL A 86 1.22 14.49 3.12
N SER A 87 2.27 14.00 2.45
CA SER A 87 2.14 13.09 1.30
C SER A 87 1.41 11.80 1.68
N CYS A 88 1.77 11.19 2.81
CA CYS A 88 1.12 9.98 3.32
C CYS A 88 -0.34 10.22 3.72
N THR A 89 -0.66 11.42 4.25
CA THR A 89 -2.06 11.81 4.53
C THR A 89 -2.88 11.92 3.27
N LEU A 90 -2.33 12.58 2.25
CA LEU A 90 -3.00 12.72 0.95
C LEU A 90 -3.17 11.36 0.26
N LEU A 91 -2.17 10.48 0.35
CA LEU A 91 -2.32 9.09 -0.10
C LEU A 91 -3.51 8.42 0.58
N PHE A 92 -3.71 8.66 1.89
CA PHE A 92 -4.78 8.03 2.66
C PHE A 92 -6.21 8.47 2.26
N VAL A 93 -6.37 9.29 1.25
CA VAL A 93 -7.65 9.50 0.55
C VAL A 93 -8.06 8.26 -0.27
N TYR A 94 -7.14 7.30 -0.53
CA TYR A 94 -7.44 6.12 -1.35
C TYR A 94 -8.64 5.28 -0.86
N PRO A 95 -8.96 5.11 0.44
CA PRO A 95 -10.16 4.37 0.84
C PRO A 95 -11.45 5.03 0.38
N SER A 96 -11.51 6.37 0.42
CA SER A 96 -12.64 7.13 -0.10
C SER A 96 -12.78 6.95 -1.62
N LEU A 97 -11.66 7.00 -2.35
CA LEU A 97 -11.65 6.75 -3.80
C LEU A 97 -12.08 5.31 -4.13
N VAL A 98 -11.61 4.32 -3.38
CA VAL A 98 -12.06 2.91 -3.54
C VAL A 98 -13.56 2.80 -3.35
N ALA A 99 -14.12 3.43 -2.32
CA ALA A 99 -15.55 3.41 -2.06
C ALA A 99 -16.35 4.08 -3.18
N VAL A 100 -15.93 5.26 -3.62
CA VAL A 100 -16.58 6.00 -4.72
C VAL A 100 -16.51 5.21 -6.04
N ILE A 101 -15.33 4.69 -6.41
CA ILE A 101 -15.16 3.90 -7.63
C ILE A 101 -16.03 2.63 -7.56
N SER A 102 -16.03 1.93 -6.42
CA SER A 102 -16.84 0.73 -6.23
C SER A 102 -18.34 1.01 -6.29
N ALA A 103 -18.80 2.14 -5.76
CA ALA A 103 -20.20 2.53 -5.81
C ALA A 103 -20.64 2.94 -7.24
N ILE A 104 -19.85 3.78 -7.93
CA ILE A 104 -20.22 4.31 -9.25
C ILE A 104 -20.13 3.25 -10.34
N PHE A 105 -19.01 2.52 -10.41
CA PHE A 105 -18.75 1.61 -11.53
C PHE A 105 -19.24 0.19 -11.30
N PHE A 106 -19.36 -0.24 -10.04
CA PHE A 106 -19.74 -1.61 -9.68
C PHE A 106 -21.02 -1.69 -8.85
N HIS A 107 -21.70 -0.55 -8.67
CA HIS A 107 -22.98 -0.44 -7.96
C HIS A 107 -22.96 -1.07 -6.55
N GLU A 108 -21.79 -1.03 -5.88
CA GLU A 108 -21.68 -1.45 -4.49
C GLU A 108 -22.44 -0.48 -3.59
N LYS A 109 -23.39 -1.01 -2.79
CA LYS A 109 -24.12 -0.19 -1.81
C LYS A 109 -23.19 0.18 -0.67
N LEU A 110 -23.07 1.49 -0.43
CA LEU A 110 -22.34 2.03 0.71
C LEU A 110 -23.29 2.17 1.90
N ASP A 111 -23.06 1.39 2.94
CA ASP A 111 -23.77 1.55 4.22
C ASP A 111 -23.30 2.83 4.93
N GLY A 112 -24.20 3.50 5.69
CA GLY A 112 -23.82 4.69 6.47
C GLY A 112 -22.64 4.46 7.43
N SER A 113 -22.49 3.23 7.94
CA SER A 113 -21.33 2.84 8.77
C SER A 113 -20.01 2.86 8.00
N VAL A 114 -20.03 2.52 6.71
CA VAL A 114 -18.83 2.59 5.84
C VAL A 114 -18.44 4.05 5.62
N ILE A 115 -19.41 4.91 5.34
CA ILE A 115 -19.15 6.36 5.14
C ILE A 115 -18.58 6.96 6.43
N LEU A 116 -19.20 6.68 7.58
CA LEU A 116 -18.73 7.18 8.88
C LEU A 116 -17.31 6.68 9.19
N ALA A 117 -17.02 5.40 8.90
CA ALA A 117 -15.69 4.83 9.09
C ALA A 117 -14.62 5.49 8.20
N ILE A 118 -14.96 5.79 6.93
CA ILE A 118 -14.08 6.52 6.01
C ILE A 118 -13.80 7.92 6.57
N CYS A 119 -14.84 8.68 6.95
CA CYS A 119 -14.69 10.02 7.50
C CYS A 119 -13.83 10.01 8.78
N SER A 120 -14.12 9.11 9.72
CA SER A 120 -13.39 8.99 10.98
C SER A 120 -11.92 8.63 10.74
N SER A 121 -11.65 7.65 9.88
CA SER A 121 -10.28 7.23 9.55
C SER A 121 -9.50 8.33 8.82
N THR A 122 -10.12 9.02 7.86
CA THR A 122 -9.47 10.11 7.11
C THR A 122 -9.15 11.29 8.03
N LEU A 123 -10.09 11.70 8.90
CA LEU A 123 -9.86 12.75 9.89
C LEU A 123 -8.75 12.36 10.86
N GLY A 124 -8.76 11.12 11.35
CA GLY A 124 -7.74 10.61 12.25
C GLY A 124 -6.35 10.65 11.62
N VAL A 125 -6.19 10.15 10.40
CA VAL A 125 -4.91 10.19 9.67
C VAL A 125 -4.47 11.63 9.39
N SER A 126 -5.39 12.53 9.04
CA SER A 126 -5.08 13.95 8.83
C SER A 126 -4.51 14.59 10.11
N LEU A 127 -5.09 14.31 11.28
CA LEU A 127 -4.58 14.79 12.55
C LEU A 127 -3.19 14.22 12.90
N LEU A 128 -2.94 12.96 12.56
CA LEU A 128 -1.63 12.32 12.77
C LEU A 128 -0.52 12.99 11.94
N SER A 129 -0.83 13.43 10.73
CA SER A 129 0.15 14.00 9.80
C SER A 129 0.44 15.49 10.03
N LEU A 130 -0.46 16.24 10.69
CA LEU A 130 -0.27 17.65 11.00
C LEU A 130 0.74 17.90 12.14
N THR A 131 1.43 16.88 12.62
CA THR A 131 2.41 16.96 13.70
C THR A 131 3.82 17.35 13.25
N GLY A 132 4.10 17.41 11.94
CA GLY A 132 5.38 17.89 11.39
C GLY A 132 5.58 19.38 11.59
N GLU A 133 6.81 19.79 11.92
CA GLU A 133 7.19 21.19 12.21
C GLU A 133 7.12 22.15 11.02
N SER A 134 6.73 21.72 9.86
CA SER A 134 6.81 22.48 8.58
C SER A 134 5.51 23.17 8.19
N ALA A 135 4.84 23.85 9.10
CA ALA A 135 3.62 24.63 8.78
C ALA A 135 3.91 25.98 8.07
N GLY A 136 5.14 26.24 7.63
CA GLY A 136 5.58 27.55 7.13
C GLY A 136 5.82 27.70 5.64
N ASP A 137 6.12 26.64 4.92
CA ASP A 137 6.39 26.71 3.47
C ASP A 137 5.12 26.44 2.64
N ALA A 138 4.89 27.29 1.62
CA ALA A 138 3.75 27.17 0.72
C ALA A 138 3.72 25.75 0.11
N MET A 139 2.70 24.97 0.44
CA MET A 139 2.52 23.61 -0.08
C MET A 139 2.56 23.62 -1.61
N SER A 140 3.53 22.91 -2.18
CA SER A 140 3.67 22.81 -3.63
C SER A 140 2.48 22.06 -4.24
N VAL A 141 1.72 22.75 -5.11
CA VAL A 141 0.60 22.16 -5.86
C VAL A 141 1.04 20.89 -6.60
N ARG A 142 2.28 20.89 -7.12
CA ARG A 142 2.86 19.72 -7.81
C ARG A 142 2.98 18.51 -6.87
N GLY A 143 3.43 18.73 -5.64
CA GLY A 143 3.53 17.65 -4.63
C GLY A 143 2.16 17.09 -4.25
N ILE A 144 1.17 17.97 -4.04
CA ILE A 144 -0.22 17.58 -3.74
C ILE A 144 -0.80 16.73 -4.88
N LEU A 145 -0.66 17.18 -6.13
CA LEU A 145 -1.18 16.46 -7.30
C LEU A 145 -0.52 15.08 -7.45
N LEU A 146 0.79 14.96 -7.20
CA LEU A 146 1.50 13.70 -7.23
C LEU A 146 1.00 12.72 -6.15
N ALA A 147 0.78 13.19 -4.92
CA ALA A 147 0.26 12.38 -3.82
C ALA A 147 -1.19 11.91 -4.09
N LEU A 148 -2.06 12.81 -4.60
CA LEU A 148 -3.44 12.44 -4.97
C LEU A 148 -3.48 11.50 -6.19
N CYS A 149 -2.59 11.68 -7.16
CA CYS A 149 -2.43 10.75 -8.28
C CYS A 149 -2.03 9.36 -7.78
N SER A 150 -1.10 9.30 -6.82
CA SER A 150 -0.73 8.04 -6.16
C SER A 150 -1.92 7.37 -5.47
N ALA A 151 -2.73 8.15 -4.74
CA ALA A 151 -3.94 7.64 -4.08
C ALA A 151 -4.94 7.05 -5.09
N LEU A 152 -5.14 7.72 -6.23
CA LEU A 152 -6.02 7.24 -7.29
C LEU A 152 -5.51 5.95 -7.93
N LEU A 153 -4.21 5.90 -8.28
CA LEU A 153 -3.59 4.71 -8.87
C LEU A 153 -3.66 3.51 -7.93
N TYR A 154 -3.45 3.74 -6.63
CA TYR A 154 -3.55 2.69 -5.62
C TYR A 154 -5.00 2.22 -5.43
N ALA A 155 -5.96 3.13 -5.41
CA ALA A 155 -7.38 2.80 -5.36
C ALA A 155 -7.81 1.94 -6.56
N LEU A 156 -7.38 2.31 -7.78
CA LEU A 156 -7.63 1.54 -9.00
C LEU A 156 -7.00 0.15 -8.95
N TYR A 157 -5.79 0.02 -8.39
CA TYR A 157 -5.15 -1.27 -8.15
C TYR A 157 -6.01 -2.17 -7.23
N ILE A 158 -6.43 -1.65 -6.06
CA ILE A 158 -7.24 -2.40 -5.10
C ILE A 158 -8.58 -2.84 -5.71
N VAL A 159 -9.27 -1.94 -6.41
CA VAL A 159 -10.52 -2.25 -7.11
C VAL A 159 -10.28 -3.25 -8.23
N GLY A 160 -9.20 -3.07 -9.00
CA GLY A 160 -8.82 -3.98 -10.09
C GLY A 160 -8.58 -5.42 -9.61
N VAL A 161 -7.88 -5.61 -8.50
CA VAL A 161 -7.69 -6.93 -7.86
C VAL A 161 -9.03 -7.60 -7.54
N LYS A 162 -10.05 -6.82 -7.10
CA LYS A 162 -11.38 -7.36 -6.77
C LYS A 162 -12.24 -7.63 -7.99
N GLN A 163 -12.21 -6.76 -9.01
CA GLN A 163 -13.21 -6.72 -10.07
C GLN A 163 -12.78 -7.45 -11.36
N MET A 164 -11.47 -7.56 -11.62
CA MET A 164 -10.99 -8.19 -12.86
C MET A 164 -11.15 -9.71 -12.83
N LYS A 165 -12.07 -10.24 -13.61
CA LYS A 165 -12.38 -11.69 -13.68
C LYS A 165 -11.15 -12.60 -13.88
N PRO A 166 -10.16 -12.27 -14.75
CA PRO A 166 -8.95 -13.08 -14.88
C PRO A 166 -8.15 -13.18 -13.58
N ILE A 167 -8.12 -12.07 -12.79
CA ILE A 167 -7.36 -11.95 -11.56
C ILE A 167 -8.02 -12.69 -10.38
N GLN A 168 -9.34 -12.69 -10.32
CA GLN A 168 -10.08 -13.38 -9.24
C GLN A 168 -9.80 -14.89 -9.19
N ARG A 169 -9.55 -15.49 -10.34
CA ARG A 169 -9.29 -16.94 -10.49
C ARG A 169 -7.84 -17.32 -10.21
N LEU A 170 -6.93 -16.35 -10.24
CA LEU A 170 -5.52 -16.60 -9.98
C LEU A 170 -5.25 -16.87 -8.49
N PRO A 171 -4.37 -17.82 -8.14
CA PRO A 171 -3.81 -17.93 -6.81
C PRO A 171 -3.14 -16.59 -6.38
N ASN A 172 -3.21 -16.24 -5.10
CA ASN A 172 -2.71 -14.94 -4.63
C ASN A 172 -1.20 -14.82 -4.78
N ASP A 173 -0.46 -15.90 -4.46
CA ASP A 173 0.98 -16.01 -4.65
C ASP A 173 1.40 -15.74 -6.10
N LYS A 174 0.64 -16.29 -7.06
CA LYS A 174 0.88 -16.07 -8.49
C LYS A 174 0.57 -14.63 -8.92
N LEU A 175 -0.54 -14.06 -8.43
CA LEU A 175 -0.89 -12.66 -8.68
C LEU A 175 0.22 -11.74 -8.19
N ASN A 176 0.61 -11.88 -6.92
CA ASN A 176 1.59 -11.02 -6.28
C ASN A 176 2.99 -11.17 -6.90
N PHE A 177 3.38 -12.40 -7.26
CA PHE A 177 4.62 -12.65 -8.00
C PHE A 177 4.69 -11.84 -9.29
N TYR A 178 3.66 -11.92 -10.14
CA TYR A 178 3.67 -11.20 -11.42
C TYR A 178 3.52 -9.69 -11.27
N VAL A 179 2.77 -9.21 -10.27
CA VAL A 179 2.70 -7.77 -9.97
C VAL A 179 4.08 -7.23 -9.57
N MET A 180 4.85 -7.98 -8.76
CA MET A 180 6.22 -7.60 -8.41
C MET A 180 7.16 -7.69 -9.61
N LEU A 181 7.08 -8.79 -10.37
CA LEU A 181 7.97 -9.02 -11.51
C LEU A 181 7.77 -7.99 -12.62
N PHE A 182 6.52 -7.71 -13.01
CA PHE A 182 6.24 -6.70 -14.03
C PHE A 182 6.46 -5.27 -13.51
N GLY A 183 6.18 -5.03 -12.23
CA GLY A 183 6.47 -3.76 -11.58
C GLY A 183 7.97 -3.46 -11.52
N LEU A 184 8.83 -4.48 -11.41
CA LEU A 184 10.28 -4.33 -11.46
C LEU A 184 10.75 -3.64 -12.75
N ILE A 185 10.08 -3.91 -13.88
CA ILE A 185 10.42 -3.30 -15.17
C ILE A 185 10.35 -1.77 -15.08
N VAL A 186 9.37 -1.23 -14.37
CA VAL A 186 9.19 0.22 -14.18
C VAL A 186 10.41 0.82 -13.48
N TYR A 187 10.94 0.15 -12.45
CA TYR A 187 12.12 0.63 -11.73
C TYR A 187 13.41 0.45 -12.54
N VAL A 188 13.52 -0.64 -13.30
CA VAL A 188 14.65 -0.83 -14.24
C VAL A 188 14.68 0.30 -15.26
N CYS A 189 13.56 0.68 -15.85
CA CYS A 189 13.47 1.81 -16.77
C CYS A 189 13.82 3.15 -16.07
N ASN A 190 13.33 3.37 -14.85
CA ASN A 190 13.58 4.59 -14.08
C ASN A 190 15.04 4.73 -13.65
N LEU A 191 15.74 3.61 -13.45
CA LEU A 191 17.17 3.55 -13.14
C LEU A 191 18.06 3.49 -14.41
N ARG A 192 17.53 3.91 -15.57
CA ARG A 192 18.26 3.86 -16.86
C ARG A 192 18.90 2.50 -17.12
N PHE A 193 18.09 1.45 -17.04
CA PHE A 193 18.56 0.05 -17.16
C PHE A 193 19.65 -0.31 -16.15
N CYS A 194 19.45 0.08 -14.88
CA CYS A 194 20.34 -0.15 -13.75
C CYS A 194 21.66 0.63 -13.78
N SER A 195 21.86 1.59 -14.69
CA SER A 195 23.07 2.43 -14.70
C SER A 195 23.18 3.31 -13.46
N ASP A 196 22.03 3.80 -12.93
CA ASP A 196 21.95 4.65 -11.75
C ASP A 196 21.68 3.84 -10.46
N LEU A 197 21.82 2.50 -10.52
CA LEU A 197 21.57 1.64 -9.37
C LEU A 197 22.69 1.79 -8.33
N GLN A 198 22.30 2.19 -7.13
CA GLN A 198 23.23 2.32 -6.00
C GLN A 198 23.41 0.98 -5.29
N GLY A 199 24.68 0.58 -5.09
CA GLY A 199 25.01 -0.67 -4.41
C GLY A 199 24.75 -0.63 -2.89
N LEU A 200 24.48 -1.80 -2.33
CA LEU A 200 24.37 -1.97 -0.88
C LEU A 200 25.77 -2.35 -0.33
N HIS A 201 26.40 -1.43 0.41
CA HIS A 201 27.79 -1.58 0.82
C HIS A 201 28.00 -2.28 2.17
N THR A 202 26.93 -2.44 2.96
CA THR A 202 27.04 -3.05 4.30
C THR A 202 26.07 -4.23 4.47
N PRO A 203 26.42 -5.24 5.30
CA PRO A 203 25.52 -6.35 5.59
C PRO A 203 24.18 -5.89 6.18
N LEU A 204 24.17 -4.78 6.96
CA LEU A 204 22.97 -4.19 7.52
C LEU A 204 22.01 -3.76 6.41
N LEU A 205 22.50 -3.08 5.35
CA LEU A 205 21.66 -2.62 4.24
C LEU A 205 21.07 -3.78 3.44
N TRP A 206 21.83 -4.88 3.27
CA TRP A 206 21.31 -6.11 2.67
C TRP A 206 20.21 -6.73 3.53
N GLY A 207 20.40 -6.77 4.86
CA GLY A 207 19.40 -7.22 5.80
C GLY A 207 18.13 -6.37 5.74
N CYS A 208 18.26 -5.04 5.74
CA CYS A 208 17.16 -4.11 5.60
C CYS A 208 16.40 -4.30 4.28
N ALA A 209 17.10 -4.43 3.16
CA ALA A 209 16.48 -4.63 1.85
C ALA A 209 15.72 -5.97 1.77
N LEU A 210 16.27 -7.04 2.35
CA LEU A 210 15.63 -8.35 2.41
C LEU A 210 14.38 -8.33 3.31
N LEU A 211 14.48 -7.75 4.51
CA LEU A 211 13.36 -7.63 5.44
C LEU A 211 12.26 -6.72 4.88
N LEU A 212 12.64 -5.66 4.16
CA LEU A 212 11.71 -4.79 3.43
C LEU A 212 10.95 -5.57 2.34
N ALA A 213 11.58 -6.52 1.67
CA ALA A 213 10.91 -7.38 0.72
C ALA A 213 10.00 -8.41 1.39
N ILE A 214 10.39 -8.99 2.52
CA ILE A 214 9.62 -10.05 3.18
C ILE A 214 8.43 -9.47 3.95
N ILE A 215 8.65 -8.58 4.92
CA ILE A 215 7.61 -8.16 5.87
C ILE A 215 6.62 -7.19 5.23
N PRO A 216 6.98 -5.96 4.85
CA PRO A 216 6.03 -5.02 4.30
C PRO A 216 5.66 -5.27 2.83
N THR A 217 6.31 -6.23 2.15
CA THR A 217 5.95 -6.54 0.77
C THR A 217 5.28 -7.90 0.65
N ILE A 218 5.99 -9.01 0.86
CA ILE A 218 5.44 -10.35 0.62
C ILE A 218 4.27 -10.63 1.56
N ILE A 219 4.49 -10.52 2.88
CA ILE A 219 3.46 -10.84 3.88
C ILE A 219 2.29 -9.85 3.77
N SER A 220 2.59 -8.57 3.59
CA SER A 220 1.58 -7.53 3.46
C SER A 220 0.72 -7.72 2.20
N LEU A 221 1.32 -7.90 1.03
CA LEU A 221 0.58 -8.07 -0.24
C LEU A 221 -0.23 -9.37 -0.27
N GLU A 222 0.32 -10.46 0.28
CA GLU A 222 -0.41 -11.74 0.33
C GLU A 222 -1.67 -11.58 1.18
N THR A 223 -1.53 -11.01 2.37
CA THR A 223 -2.67 -10.77 3.27
C THR A 223 -3.63 -9.71 2.73
N LEU A 224 -3.13 -8.69 2.00
CA LEU A 224 -3.94 -7.70 1.32
C LEU A 224 -4.82 -8.35 0.25
N THR A 225 -4.21 -9.15 -0.62
CA THR A 225 -4.90 -9.81 -1.72
C THR A 225 -5.96 -10.77 -1.21
N VAL A 226 -5.65 -11.55 -0.16
CA VAL A 226 -6.62 -12.40 0.55
C VAL A 226 -7.77 -11.56 1.10
N ALA A 227 -7.49 -10.46 1.79
CA ALA A 227 -8.50 -9.58 2.38
C ALA A 227 -9.42 -8.98 1.29
N ILE A 228 -8.86 -8.47 0.18
CA ILE A 228 -9.64 -7.91 -0.93
C ILE A 228 -10.61 -8.96 -1.49
N LYS A 229 -10.14 -10.20 -1.67
CA LYS A 229 -10.99 -11.28 -2.22
C LYS A 229 -12.08 -11.73 -1.23
N LEU A 230 -11.79 -11.76 0.07
CA LEU A 230 -12.73 -12.22 1.10
C LEU A 230 -13.75 -11.17 1.51
N ILE A 231 -13.30 -9.97 1.90
CA ILE A 231 -14.17 -8.94 2.50
C ILE A 231 -14.46 -7.75 1.57
N GLY A 232 -13.85 -7.74 0.38
CA GLY A 232 -14.04 -6.70 -0.64
C GLY A 232 -13.02 -5.57 -0.55
N SER A 233 -12.98 -4.76 -1.62
CA SER A 233 -12.03 -3.65 -1.78
C SER A 233 -12.24 -2.55 -0.73
N THR A 234 -13.48 -2.08 -0.58
CA THR A 234 -13.83 -0.95 0.31
C THR A 234 -13.49 -1.24 1.77
N ARG A 235 -13.89 -2.40 2.30
CA ARG A 235 -13.58 -2.75 3.70
C ARG A 235 -12.10 -2.96 3.93
N THR A 236 -11.40 -3.60 2.98
CA THR A 236 -9.96 -3.82 3.06
C THR A 236 -9.20 -2.50 3.07
N SER A 237 -9.58 -1.54 2.24
CA SER A 237 -8.94 -0.23 2.19
C SER A 237 -9.09 0.58 3.48
N ILE A 238 -10.26 0.50 4.14
CA ILE A 238 -10.48 1.18 5.43
C ILE A 238 -9.63 0.54 6.55
N LEU A 239 -9.52 -0.79 6.56
CA LEU A 239 -8.61 -1.48 7.48
C LEU A 239 -7.14 -1.11 7.28
N GLY A 240 -6.77 -0.60 6.11
CA GLY A 240 -5.47 -0.01 5.83
C GLY A 240 -5.13 1.19 6.72
N ALA A 241 -6.13 1.84 7.35
CA ALA A 241 -5.90 2.93 8.31
C ALA A 241 -5.05 2.53 9.53
N LEU A 242 -4.87 1.25 9.78
CA LEU A 242 -3.93 0.75 10.80
C LEU A 242 -2.46 0.91 10.39
N GLU A 243 -2.16 1.14 9.12
CA GLU A 243 -0.81 1.33 8.60
C GLU A 243 -0.11 2.54 9.21
N PRO A 244 -0.67 3.77 9.12
CA PRO A 244 -0.08 4.94 9.76
C PRO A 244 0.01 4.81 11.28
N LEU A 245 -0.93 4.09 11.92
CA LEU A 245 -0.83 3.81 13.36
C LEU A 245 0.40 2.98 13.70
N THR A 246 0.66 1.94 12.90
CA THR A 246 1.85 1.10 13.10
C THR A 246 3.14 1.90 12.83
N ALA A 247 3.14 2.74 11.80
CA ALA A 247 4.28 3.61 11.50
C ALA A 247 4.61 4.56 12.67
N ILE A 248 3.59 5.13 13.33
CA ILE A 248 3.76 5.98 14.52
C ILE A 248 4.31 5.17 15.70
N ILE A 249 3.77 3.99 15.96
CA ILE A 249 4.28 3.12 17.04
C ILE A 249 5.76 2.81 16.80
N VAL A 250 6.16 2.55 15.56
CA VAL A 250 7.55 2.33 15.17
C VAL A 250 8.37 3.61 15.38
N GLY A 251 7.86 4.78 14.97
CA GLY A 251 8.49 6.09 15.17
C GLY A 251 8.81 6.37 16.63
N VAL A 252 7.82 6.18 17.51
CA VAL A 252 8.00 6.36 18.96
C VAL A 252 8.95 5.34 19.57
N ALA A 253 8.79 4.04 19.23
CA ALA A 253 9.54 2.97 19.87
C ALA A 253 11.01 2.88 19.42
N PHE A 254 11.30 3.17 18.14
CA PHE A 254 12.63 2.98 17.56
C PHE A 254 13.34 4.27 17.20
N PHE A 255 12.60 5.35 16.93
CA PHE A 255 13.19 6.64 16.52
C PHE A 255 13.03 7.74 17.58
N GLY A 256 12.40 7.44 18.73
CA GLY A 256 12.27 8.37 19.86
C GLY A 256 11.32 9.54 19.59
N GLU A 257 10.37 9.41 18.68
CA GLU A 257 9.37 10.44 18.38
C GLU A 257 8.48 10.70 19.58
N GLN A 258 8.16 11.97 19.85
CA GLN A 258 7.34 12.34 21.00
C GLN A 258 5.85 12.21 20.71
N LEU A 259 5.11 11.59 21.62
CA LEU A 259 3.66 11.51 21.56
C LEU A 259 3.03 12.87 21.89
N SER A 260 2.39 13.48 20.91
CA SER A 260 1.57 14.67 21.12
C SER A 260 0.09 14.29 21.35
N TRP A 261 -0.69 15.20 21.95
CA TRP A 261 -2.12 15.02 22.13
C TRP A 261 -2.86 14.81 20.79
N ARG A 262 -2.36 15.41 19.71
CA ARG A 262 -2.89 15.26 18.35
C ARG A 262 -2.72 13.83 17.84
N ILE A 263 -1.55 13.23 18.11
CA ILE A 263 -1.28 11.83 17.79
C ILE A 263 -2.28 10.93 18.51
N CYS A 264 -2.50 11.14 19.82
CA CYS A 264 -3.45 10.35 20.60
C CYS A 264 -4.88 10.49 20.09
N THR A 265 -5.32 11.71 19.76
CA THR A 265 -6.67 11.95 19.22
C THR A 265 -6.84 11.32 17.83
N GLY A 266 -5.85 11.51 16.93
CA GLY A 266 -5.85 10.88 15.60
C GLY A 266 -5.89 9.36 15.68
N PHE A 267 -5.12 8.78 16.60
CA PHE A 267 -5.12 7.34 16.89
C PHE A 267 -6.52 6.85 17.27
N LEU A 268 -7.19 7.50 18.22
CA LEU A 268 -8.55 7.13 18.66
C LEU A 268 -9.56 7.21 17.51
N LEU A 269 -9.47 8.24 16.67
CA LEU A 269 -10.36 8.38 15.50
C LEU A 269 -10.14 7.26 14.48
N VAL A 270 -8.89 6.90 14.19
CA VAL A 270 -8.59 5.80 13.26
C VAL A 270 -9.11 4.47 13.83
N VAL A 271 -8.82 4.18 15.09
CA VAL A 271 -9.28 2.95 15.75
C VAL A 271 -10.81 2.88 15.77
N SER A 272 -11.51 3.98 16.05
CA SER A 272 -12.98 4.03 16.02
C SER A 272 -13.53 3.72 14.63
N GLY A 273 -12.93 4.30 13.56
CA GLY A 273 -13.31 4.00 12.17
C GLY A 273 -13.12 2.53 11.82
N VAL A 274 -11.99 1.94 12.21
CA VAL A 274 -11.70 0.51 12.01
C VAL A 274 -12.70 -0.37 12.76
N LEU A 275 -12.99 -0.04 14.03
CA LEU A 275 -13.95 -0.80 14.85
C LEU A 275 -15.36 -0.77 14.25
N LEU A 276 -15.81 0.36 13.69
CA LEU A 276 -17.11 0.45 13.01
C LEU A 276 -17.26 -0.56 11.87
N ILE A 277 -16.17 -0.84 11.15
CA ILE A 277 -16.17 -1.82 10.06
C ILE A 277 -16.16 -3.26 10.57
N ILE A 278 -15.48 -3.53 11.69
CA ILE A 278 -15.35 -4.87 12.26
C ILE A 278 -16.65 -5.30 12.94
N VAL A 279 -17.24 -4.40 13.75
CA VAL A 279 -18.40 -4.72 14.60
C VAL A 279 -19.68 -4.86 13.79
N ARG A 280 -19.81 -4.20 12.62
CA ARG A 280 -20.95 -4.33 11.73
C ARG A 280 -20.63 -5.20 10.51
N PRO A 281 -20.73 -6.53 10.63
CA PRO A 281 -20.57 -7.42 9.48
C PRO A 281 -21.70 -7.12 8.48
N ARG A 282 -21.38 -7.27 7.19
CA ARG A 282 -22.31 -7.16 6.07
C ARG A 282 -23.59 -7.94 6.41
N LYS A 283 -24.77 -7.30 6.45
CA LYS A 283 -26.04 -8.00 6.29
C LYS A 283 -25.98 -8.66 4.91
N ASN A 284 -25.65 -9.93 4.87
CA ASN A 284 -25.78 -10.74 3.66
C ASN A 284 -27.24 -10.65 3.26
N GLY A 285 -27.53 -9.90 2.21
CA GLY A 285 -28.74 -10.10 1.47
C GLY A 285 -28.66 -11.52 0.92
N VAL A 286 -29.23 -12.45 1.65
CA VAL A 286 -29.62 -13.73 1.11
C VAL A 286 -30.59 -13.37 -0.03
N ALA A 287 -30.07 -13.35 -1.26
CA ALA A 287 -30.92 -13.41 -2.43
C ALA A 287 -31.63 -14.76 -2.30
N SER A 288 -32.86 -14.74 -1.83
CA SER A 288 -33.81 -15.82 -2.04
C SER A 288 -33.89 -16.05 -3.54
N GLN A 289 -33.22 -17.08 -4.02
CA GLN A 289 -33.57 -17.71 -5.28
C GLN A 289 -34.88 -18.45 -4.96
N GLY A 290 -36.02 -17.84 -5.28
CA GLY A 290 -37.28 -18.49 -5.54
C GLY A 290 -37.41 -18.69 -7.04
#